data_09432d0dbc0ccf2ba9db663ad4ce31ca
#
_entry.id   09432d0dbc0ccf2ba9db663ad4ce31ca
#
_cell.length_a   1.000
_cell.length_b   1.000
_cell.length_c   1.000
_cell.angle_alpha   90.00
_cell.angle_beta   90.00
_cell.angle_gamma   90.00
#
_symmetry.space_group_name_H-M   'P 1'
#
loop_
_entity.id
_entity.type
_entity.pdbx_description
1 polymer ?
#
loop_
_entity_poly.entity_id
_entity_poly.type
_entity_poly.pdbx_seq_one_letter_code
_entity_poly.pdbx_strand_id
1 'polypeptide(L)'
;MSSCPPSNYRGRLAPSPTGLLHVGHARTFWSAYERARDACGVLVMRMEDLDPDRSRAEYADAALKDLRWLGIRWHEGPDLGGPFAPYEQSRRMAFYLDAWRKLQKGGFLFPCRCSRKDLEAALSAPHESLLSHPSGNNEDAARVGHPEIVEPLDDEPVYPGACRPIERAESNIAEPGCFNWRFRVPDGEAIEFEDLNLGPQRFVAGADFGDFVVWRRDGVPSYQLACVVDDATMQMTEVVRGEDLLKSTARQILLYRALSLEPPAWFHCRLVADHNGRRLAKRHDALSLRTLRLRGFTPEQILFGELPVEV
;
A
#
# COMPACT_ATOMS: atom_id res chain seq x y z
N MET A 1 -16.87 22.61 -24.10
CA MET A 1 -16.57 21.72 -22.96
C MET A 1 -17.69 20.70 -22.91
N SER A 2 -17.43 19.46 -23.34
CA SER A 2 -18.44 18.38 -23.34
C SER A 2 -18.75 18.07 -21.86
N SER A 3 -19.99 18.27 -21.45
CA SER A 3 -20.46 17.89 -20.14
C SER A 3 -20.56 16.36 -20.07
N CYS A 4 -19.55 15.74 -19.52
CA CYS A 4 -19.55 14.32 -19.25
C CYS A 4 -20.60 14.01 -18.16
N PRO A 5 -21.42 12.96 -18.30
CA PRO A 5 -22.36 12.58 -17.25
C PRO A 5 -21.57 12.17 -15.99
N PRO A 6 -22.07 12.49 -14.78
CA PRO A 6 -21.41 12.08 -13.55
C PRO A 6 -21.31 10.56 -13.48
N SER A 7 -20.12 10.06 -13.16
CA SER A 7 -19.87 8.63 -12.97
C SER A 7 -19.71 8.28 -11.49
N ASN A 8 -19.85 7.00 -11.18
CA ASN A 8 -19.59 6.50 -9.83
C ASN A 8 -18.09 6.31 -9.55
N TYR A 9 -17.21 6.67 -10.48
CA TYR A 9 -15.77 6.51 -10.28
C TYR A 9 -15.26 7.42 -9.17
N ARG A 10 -14.53 6.84 -8.24
CA ARG A 10 -13.80 7.54 -7.18
C ARG A 10 -12.39 6.96 -7.06
N GLY A 11 -11.41 7.76 -7.45
CA GLY A 11 -10.00 7.46 -7.28
C GLY A 11 -9.37 8.31 -6.18
N ARG A 12 -8.12 8.01 -5.81
CA ARG A 12 -7.40 8.81 -4.82
C ARG A 12 -5.95 9.05 -5.19
N LEU A 13 -5.44 10.20 -4.75
CA LEU A 13 -4.04 10.53 -4.58
C LEU A 13 -3.71 10.34 -3.10
N ALA A 14 -2.71 9.54 -2.78
CA ALA A 14 -2.42 9.13 -1.41
C ALA A 14 -0.92 9.32 -1.06
N PRO A 15 -0.41 10.58 -1.06
CA PRO A 15 0.97 10.84 -0.71
C PRO A 15 1.22 10.68 0.79
N SER A 16 2.33 10.02 1.15
CA SER A 16 2.84 9.98 2.53
C SER A 16 3.85 11.13 2.71
N PRO A 17 3.63 12.07 3.64
CA PRO A 17 4.46 13.27 3.80
C PRO A 17 5.74 12.99 4.60
N THR A 18 6.50 11.97 4.20
CA THR A 18 7.77 11.55 4.82
C THR A 18 8.99 12.01 4.04
N GLY A 19 8.80 12.75 2.97
CA GLY A 19 9.80 13.33 2.08
C GLY A 19 9.17 14.03 0.89
N LEU A 20 9.99 14.62 0.03
CA LEU A 20 9.52 15.27 -1.19
C LEU A 20 9.05 14.23 -2.22
N LEU A 21 8.06 14.59 -3.02
CA LEU A 21 7.63 13.77 -4.14
C LEU A 21 8.73 13.73 -5.22
N HIS A 22 8.90 12.58 -5.86
CA HIS A 22 9.83 12.38 -6.97
C HIS A 22 9.07 11.95 -8.24
N VAL A 23 9.77 11.84 -9.35
CA VAL A 23 9.19 11.55 -10.67
C VAL A 23 8.32 10.29 -10.69
N GLY A 24 8.71 9.22 -9.99
CA GLY A 24 7.87 8.01 -9.90
C GLY A 24 6.50 8.29 -9.30
N HIS A 25 6.45 9.10 -8.22
CA HIS A 25 5.17 9.55 -7.65
C HIS A 25 4.38 10.41 -8.64
N ALA A 26 5.05 11.35 -9.34
CA ALA A 26 4.41 12.22 -10.32
C ALA A 26 3.67 11.41 -11.40
N ARG A 27 4.34 10.43 -12.01
CA ARG A 27 3.78 9.60 -13.08
C ARG A 27 2.63 8.72 -12.58
N THR A 28 2.77 8.13 -11.39
CA THR A 28 1.70 7.33 -10.78
C THR A 28 0.47 8.20 -10.45
N PHE A 29 0.67 9.38 -9.86
CA PHE A 29 -0.44 10.29 -9.54
C PHE A 29 -1.05 10.92 -10.80
N TRP A 30 -0.26 11.11 -11.84
CA TRP A 30 -0.78 11.52 -13.14
C TRP A 30 -1.71 10.46 -13.72
N SER A 31 -1.31 9.19 -13.71
CA SER A 31 -2.17 8.08 -14.14
C SER A 31 -3.48 8.03 -13.35
N ALA A 32 -3.44 8.24 -12.02
CA ALA A 32 -4.65 8.31 -11.21
C ALA A 32 -5.55 9.50 -11.60
N TYR A 33 -4.96 10.64 -11.91
CA TYR A 33 -5.68 11.84 -12.38
C TYR A 33 -6.32 11.63 -13.76
N GLU A 34 -5.59 11.07 -14.72
CA GLU A 34 -6.13 10.78 -16.06
C GLU A 34 -7.30 9.82 -16.00
N ARG A 35 -7.18 8.73 -15.24
CA ARG A 35 -8.26 7.75 -15.07
C ARG A 35 -9.51 8.37 -14.46
N ALA A 36 -9.36 9.20 -13.42
CA ALA A 36 -10.50 9.92 -12.82
C ALA A 36 -11.12 10.92 -13.79
N ARG A 37 -10.32 11.67 -14.55
CA ARG A 37 -10.76 12.63 -15.55
C ARG A 37 -11.51 11.92 -16.69
N ASP A 38 -10.94 10.86 -17.24
CA ASP A 38 -11.50 10.13 -18.38
C ASP A 38 -12.79 9.38 -18.00
N ALA A 39 -12.88 8.94 -16.75
CA ALA A 39 -14.11 8.40 -16.18
C ALA A 39 -15.13 9.47 -15.76
N CYS A 40 -14.81 10.76 -15.86
CA CYS A 40 -15.63 11.86 -15.32
C CYS A 40 -15.99 11.69 -13.84
N GLY A 41 -15.07 11.14 -13.08
CA GLY A 41 -15.23 10.77 -11.71
C GLY A 41 -14.65 11.77 -10.71
N VAL A 42 -14.69 11.39 -9.45
CA VAL A 42 -14.13 12.16 -8.33
C VAL A 42 -12.71 11.69 -8.06
N LEU A 43 -11.78 12.62 -7.91
CA LEU A 43 -10.44 12.36 -7.42
C LEU A 43 -10.29 12.96 -6.02
N VAL A 44 -9.89 12.15 -5.08
CA VAL A 44 -9.73 12.50 -3.66
C VAL A 44 -8.25 12.63 -3.31
N MET A 45 -7.88 13.69 -2.60
CA MET A 45 -6.56 13.81 -1.98
C MET A 45 -6.64 13.29 -0.54
N ARG A 46 -5.90 12.24 -0.22
CA ARG A 46 -5.76 11.70 1.14
C ARG A 46 -4.31 11.80 1.58
N MET A 47 -4.05 12.49 2.68
CA MET A 47 -2.72 12.61 3.26
C MET A 47 -2.44 11.41 4.16
N GLU A 48 -1.46 10.58 3.82
CA GLU A 48 -1.10 9.37 4.57
C GLU A 48 -0.01 9.68 5.60
N ASP A 49 -0.39 10.41 6.65
CA ASP A 49 0.46 11.00 7.69
C ASP A 49 0.44 10.23 9.02
N LEU A 50 0.20 8.91 8.98
CA LEU A 50 0.09 8.07 10.17
C LEU A 50 1.37 7.95 11.00
N ASP A 51 2.54 8.05 10.38
CA ASP A 51 3.82 7.93 11.08
C ASP A 51 4.24 9.30 11.63
N PRO A 52 4.05 9.57 12.94
CA PRO A 52 4.32 10.89 13.52
C PRO A 52 5.82 11.22 13.55
N ASP A 53 6.69 10.21 13.55
CA ASP A 53 8.13 10.41 13.62
C ASP A 53 8.72 10.85 12.26
N ARG A 54 8.10 10.41 11.15
CA ARG A 54 8.58 10.70 9.79
C ARG A 54 7.74 11.72 9.05
N SER A 55 6.45 11.85 9.38
CA SER A 55 5.57 12.81 8.71
C SER A 55 5.88 14.24 9.11
N ARG A 56 5.92 15.14 8.12
CA ARG A 56 6.19 16.58 8.31
C ARG A 56 5.19 17.40 7.51
N ALA A 57 4.65 18.45 8.14
CA ALA A 57 3.72 19.37 7.51
C ALA A 57 4.31 20.01 6.25
N GLU A 58 5.61 20.32 6.26
CA GLU A 58 6.30 20.88 5.11
C GLU A 58 6.30 19.98 3.87
N TYR A 59 6.34 18.64 4.06
CA TYR A 59 6.24 17.68 2.97
C TYR A 59 4.80 17.52 2.48
N ALA A 60 3.81 17.60 3.39
CA ALA A 60 2.40 17.63 3.02
C ALA A 60 2.09 18.84 2.14
N ASP A 61 2.51 20.03 2.57
CA ASP A 61 2.34 21.27 1.80
C ASP A 61 3.08 21.23 0.46
N ALA A 62 4.29 20.65 0.44
CA ALA A 62 5.05 20.47 -0.77
C ALA A 62 4.33 19.55 -1.76
N ALA A 63 3.80 18.41 -1.29
CA ALA A 63 3.06 17.48 -2.13
C ALA A 63 1.86 18.15 -2.80
N LEU A 64 1.05 18.90 -2.05
CA LEU A 64 -0.09 19.64 -2.60
C LEU A 64 0.35 20.67 -3.67
N LYS A 65 1.43 21.42 -3.40
CA LYS A 65 1.97 22.43 -4.32
C LYS A 65 2.54 21.80 -5.60
N ASP A 66 3.29 20.71 -5.45
CA ASP A 66 3.95 20.05 -6.57
C ASP A 66 2.93 19.35 -7.48
N LEU A 67 1.91 18.70 -6.91
CA LEU A 67 0.84 18.09 -7.71
C LEU A 67 0.01 19.12 -8.46
N ARG A 68 -0.30 20.27 -7.83
CA ARG A 68 -0.97 21.38 -8.53
C ARG A 68 -0.12 21.97 -9.65
N TRP A 69 1.20 22.08 -9.44
CA TRP A 69 2.12 22.55 -10.46
C TRP A 69 2.17 21.58 -11.67
N LEU A 70 2.09 20.24 -11.43
CA LEU A 70 1.95 19.24 -12.49
C LEU A 70 0.63 19.34 -13.25
N GLY A 71 -0.31 20.19 -12.84
CA GLY A 71 -1.63 20.31 -13.47
C GLY A 71 -2.69 19.38 -12.88
N ILE A 72 -2.35 18.56 -11.89
CA ILE A 72 -3.29 17.65 -11.22
C ILE A 72 -4.27 18.46 -10.37
N ARG A 73 -5.56 18.14 -10.48
CA ARG A 73 -6.64 18.72 -9.70
C ARG A 73 -7.45 17.62 -9.05
N TRP A 74 -7.85 17.84 -7.81
CA TRP A 74 -8.71 16.93 -7.04
C TRP A 74 -9.96 17.66 -6.57
N HIS A 75 -10.98 16.91 -6.17
CA HIS A 75 -12.31 17.41 -5.83
C HIS A 75 -12.52 17.49 -4.33
N GLU A 76 -11.88 16.61 -3.56
CA GLU A 76 -11.98 16.48 -2.11
C GLU A 76 -10.58 16.32 -1.52
N GLY A 77 -10.36 16.79 -0.31
CA GLY A 77 -9.06 16.65 0.35
C GLY A 77 -8.88 17.52 1.58
N PRO A 78 -7.71 17.50 2.23
CA PRO A 78 -7.46 18.23 3.47
C PRO A 78 -7.57 19.75 3.29
N ASP A 79 -7.36 20.24 2.07
CA ASP A 79 -7.38 21.64 1.70
C ASP A 79 -8.69 22.12 1.07
N LEU A 80 -9.54 21.21 0.62
CA LEU A 80 -10.83 21.50 0.00
C LEU A 80 -12.03 21.06 0.85
N GLY A 81 -11.79 20.14 1.80
CA GLY A 81 -12.87 19.47 2.52
C GLY A 81 -13.57 18.42 1.65
N GLY A 82 -14.77 18.03 2.05
CA GLY A 82 -15.61 17.06 1.36
C GLY A 82 -16.43 16.20 2.33
N PRO A 83 -17.27 15.28 1.79
CA PRO A 83 -18.24 14.53 2.60
C PRO A 83 -17.61 13.48 3.52
N PHE A 84 -16.36 13.09 3.28
CA PHE A 84 -15.66 12.03 4.03
C PHE A 84 -14.52 12.58 4.92
N ALA A 85 -14.50 13.90 5.17
CA ALA A 85 -13.49 14.53 6.03
C ALA A 85 -13.46 13.87 7.45
N PRO A 86 -12.28 13.85 8.11
CA PRO A 86 -10.99 14.39 7.68
C PRO A 86 -10.30 13.52 6.63
N TYR A 87 -9.43 14.12 5.80
CA TYR A 87 -8.66 13.45 4.76
C TYR A 87 -7.18 13.24 5.13
N GLU A 88 -6.80 13.57 6.35
CA GLU A 88 -5.53 13.23 6.97
C GLU A 88 -5.70 11.95 7.81
N GLN A 89 -4.87 10.94 7.56
CA GLN A 89 -4.99 9.65 8.26
C GLN A 89 -4.77 9.77 9.77
N SER A 90 -3.87 10.64 10.21
CA SER A 90 -3.61 10.90 11.63
C SER A 90 -4.86 11.33 12.41
N ARG A 91 -5.87 11.89 11.74
CA ARG A 91 -7.13 12.35 12.32
C ARG A 91 -8.26 11.32 12.25
N ARG A 92 -7.97 10.10 11.76
CA ARG A 92 -8.97 9.04 11.51
C ARG A 92 -8.84 7.83 12.42
N MET A 93 -8.09 7.93 13.50
CA MET A 93 -7.78 6.83 14.43
C MET A 93 -9.02 6.05 14.92
N ALA A 94 -10.16 6.73 15.11
CA ALA A 94 -11.40 6.08 15.56
C ALA A 94 -11.91 5.03 14.55
N PHE A 95 -11.79 5.29 13.24
CA PHE A 95 -12.19 4.36 12.19
C PHE A 95 -11.30 3.11 12.19
N TYR A 96 -9.99 3.31 12.37
CA TYR A 96 -9.03 2.19 12.39
C TYR A 96 -9.19 1.34 13.62
N LEU A 97 -9.47 1.96 14.79
CA LEU A 97 -9.71 1.24 16.03
C LEU A 97 -11.01 0.40 15.94
N ASP A 98 -12.07 0.93 15.33
CA ASP A 98 -13.29 0.17 15.09
C ASP A 98 -13.06 -1.04 14.18
N ALA A 99 -12.30 -0.86 13.09
CA ALA A 99 -11.92 -1.96 12.21
C ALA A 99 -11.05 -3.01 12.92
N TRP A 100 -10.07 -2.55 13.73
CA TRP A 100 -9.26 -3.45 14.54
C TRP A 100 -10.12 -4.29 15.51
N ARG A 101 -11.10 -3.67 16.20
CA ARG A 101 -12.03 -4.37 17.10
C ARG A 101 -12.86 -5.42 16.37
N LYS A 102 -13.34 -5.12 15.16
CA LYS A 102 -14.07 -6.07 14.31
C LYS A 102 -13.21 -7.27 13.94
N LEU A 103 -11.98 -7.03 13.48
CA LEU A 103 -11.03 -8.10 13.16
C LEU A 103 -10.67 -8.94 14.37
N GLN A 104 -10.48 -8.32 15.52
CA GLN A 104 -10.15 -8.98 16.77
C GLN A 104 -11.31 -9.85 17.25
N LYS A 105 -12.54 -9.34 17.23
CA LYS A 105 -13.76 -10.09 17.58
C LYS A 105 -13.98 -11.27 16.64
N GLY A 106 -13.65 -11.16 15.35
CA GLY A 106 -13.73 -12.25 14.37
C GLY A 106 -12.62 -13.28 14.48
N GLY A 107 -11.69 -13.15 15.46
CA GLY A 107 -10.56 -14.07 15.63
C GLY A 107 -9.51 -14.01 14.53
N PHE A 108 -9.47 -12.91 13.75
CA PHE A 108 -8.51 -12.73 12.67
C PHE A 108 -7.15 -12.22 13.17
N LEU A 109 -7.09 -11.70 14.39
CA LEU A 109 -5.89 -11.08 14.93
C LEU A 109 -5.30 -11.87 16.09
N PHE A 110 -3.98 -11.77 16.24
CA PHE A 110 -3.28 -12.23 17.42
C PHE A 110 -2.17 -11.24 17.82
N PRO A 111 -1.86 -11.13 19.14
CA PRO A 111 -0.81 -10.26 19.63
C PRO A 111 0.57 -10.87 19.35
N CYS A 112 1.53 -10.04 18.92
CA CYS A 112 2.90 -10.44 18.65
C CYS A 112 3.88 -9.54 19.42
N ARG A 113 4.83 -10.15 20.14
CA ARG A 113 5.87 -9.45 20.92
C ARG A 113 7.20 -9.35 20.19
N CYS A 114 7.36 -10.04 19.06
CA CYS A 114 8.61 -10.08 18.31
C CYS A 114 9.06 -8.68 17.89
N SER A 115 10.32 -8.37 18.15
CA SER A 115 11.03 -7.24 17.53
C SER A 115 11.50 -7.60 16.11
N ARG A 116 11.98 -6.61 15.35
CA ARG A 116 12.61 -6.87 14.04
C ARG A 116 13.81 -7.80 14.17
N LYS A 117 14.63 -7.62 15.20
CA LYS A 117 15.80 -8.48 15.46
C LYS A 117 15.42 -9.93 15.74
N ASP A 118 14.31 -10.15 16.48
CA ASP A 118 13.82 -11.52 16.73
C ASP A 118 13.39 -12.21 15.44
N LEU A 119 12.77 -11.44 14.51
CA LEU A 119 12.36 -11.96 13.21
C LEU A 119 13.56 -12.25 12.31
N GLU A 120 14.54 -11.36 12.25
CA GLU A 120 15.79 -11.55 11.51
C GLU A 120 16.57 -12.77 12.03
N ALA A 121 16.65 -12.94 13.36
CA ALA A 121 17.28 -14.09 13.97
C ALA A 121 16.57 -15.40 13.64
N ALA A 122 15.23 -15.42 13.69
CA ALA A 122 14.44 -16.59 13.35
C ALA A 122 14.57 -17.00 11.87
N LEU A 123 14.74 -16.03 10.98
CA LEU A 123 14.95 -16.27 9.55
C LEU A 123 16.39 -16.70 9.22
N SER A 124 17.36 -16.32 10.06
CA SER A 124 18.77 -16.66 9.88
C SER A 124 19.16 -18.00 10.54
N ALA A 125 18.25 -18.59 11.33
CA ALA A 125 18.50 -19.88 11.97
C ALA A 125 18.53 -21.00 10.92
N PRO A 126 19.49 -21.96 10.99
CA PRO A 126 19.53 -23.09 10.06
C PRO A 126 18.22 -23.91 10.15
N HIS A 127 17.72 -24.35 9.04
CA HIS A 127 16.40 -24.99 8.82
C HIS A 127 16.19 -26.34 9.57
N GLU A 128 17.11 -26.77 10.41
CA GLU A 128 17.08 -28.10 11.04
C GLU A 128 16.19 -28.23 12.30
N SER A 129 15.65 -27.14 12.84
CA SER A 129 14.90 -27.21 14.10
C SER A 129 13.37 -27.02 14.01
N LEU A 130 12.81 -26.87 12.79
CA LEU A 130 11.37 -26.59 12.59
C LEU A 130 10.61 -27.67 11.83
N LEU A 131 11.24 -28.81 11.48
CA LEU A 131 10.58 -29.90 10.73
C LEU A 131 10.15 -31.03 11.66
N SER A 132 8.98 -30.92 12.24
CA SER A 132 8.21 -32.08 12.73
C SER A 132 6.76 -31.99 12.20
N HIS A 133 6.58 -32.05 10.87
CA HIS A 133 5.36 -32.53 10.24
C HIS A 133 5.68 -33.24 8.92
N PRO A 134 5.02 -34.37 8.60
CA PRO A 134 5.38 -35.22 7.47
C PRO A 134 4.99 -34.55 6.14
N SER A 135 6.00 -34.37 5.29
CA SER A 135 5.86 -33.87 3.93
C SER A 135 5.29 -34.95 3.01
N GLY A 136 4.17 -34.63 2.35
CA GLY A 136 3.78 -35.30 1.13
C GLY A 136 4.61 -34.76 -0.04
N ASN A 137 5.36 -35.62 -0.70
CA ASN A 137 6.08 -35.32 -1.93
C ASN A 137 5.11 -34.97 -3.06
N ASN A 138 5.26 -33.82 -3.66
CA ASN A 138 4.80 -33.54 -5.02
C ASN A 138 5.97 -32.87 -5.80
N GLU A 139 6.75 -33.70 -6.44
CA GLU A 139 7.59 -33.32 -7.57
C GLU A 139 6.67 -33.21 -8.78
N ASP A 140 6.29 -32.03 -9.18
CA ASP A 140 5.89 -31.62 -10.54
C ASP A 140 5.35 -30.18 -10.51
N ALA A 141 6.25 -29.22 -10.44
CA ALA A 141 5.93 -27.85 -10.82
C ALA A 141 6.85 -27.45 -11.97
N ALA A 142 6.34 -27.63 -13.19
CA ALA A 142 6.98 -27.16 -14.40
C ALA A 142 7.24 -25.65 -14.32
N ARG A 143 8.51 -25.27 -14.37
CA ARG A 143 8.97 -23.90 -14.54
C ARG A 143 8.51 -23.38 -15.91
N VAL A 144 7.47 -22.57 -15.92
CA VAL A 144 7.17 -21.72 -17.07
C VAL A 144 8.09 -20.51 -16.96
N GLY A 145 9.00 -20.37 -17.92
CA GLY A 145 9.95 -19.27 -17.97
C GLY A 145 9.24 -17.94 -18.17
N HIS A 146 9.34 -17.05 -17.17
CA HIS A 146 9.03 -15.64 -17.30
C HIS A 146 10.30 -14.86 -17.64
N PRO A 147 10.23 -13.80 -18.49
CA PRO A 147 11.37 -12.94 -18.77
C PRO A 147 11.70 -12.12 -17.53
N GLU A 148 12.99 -11.95 -17.29
CA GLU A 148 13.69 -11.12 -16.30
C GLU A 148 12.84 -10.54 -15.16
N ILE A 149 12.90 -11.22 -14.02
CA ILE A 149 12.28 -10.81 -12.76
C ILE A 149 13.03 -9.59 -12.24
N VAL A 150 12.41 -8.40 -12.39
CA VAL A 150 12.72 -7.26 -11.52
C VAL A 150 12.25 -7.64 -10.12
N GLU A 151 13.17 -7.76 -9.17
CA GLU A 151 12.85 -8.15 -7.80
C GLU A 151 11.73 -7.28 -7.22
N PRO A 152 10.63 -7.86 -6.74
CA PRO A 152 9.52 -7.11 -6.15
C PRO A 152 9.96 -6.49 -4.83
N LEU A 153 9.68 -5.22 -4.64
CA LEU A 153 10.13 -4.38 -3.51
C LEU A 153 9.36 -4.53 -2.22
N ASP A 154 8.50 -5.51 -2.10
CA ASP A 154 7.90 -5.90 -0.83
C ASP A 154 8.72 -7.04 -0.23
N ASP A 155 9.95 -6.72 0.20
CA ASP A 155 10.90 -7.63 0.84
C ASP A 155 10.56 -7.90 2.32
N GLU A 156 9.32 -7.68 2.76
CA GLU A 156 8.94 -8.08 4.10
C GLU A 156 8.99 -9.62 4.17
N PRO A 157 9.92 -10.17 4.98
CA PRO A 157 10.08 -11.62 5.06
C PRO A 157 8.80 -12.28 5.59
N VAL A 158 8.52 -13.48 5.11
CA VAL A 158 7.37 -14.26 5.60
C VAL A 158 7.53 -14.47 7.10
N TYR A 159 6.52 -14.07 7.87
CA TYR A 159 6.55 -14.19 9.33
C TYR A 159 6.63 -15.67 9.75
N PRO A 160 7.59 -16.07 10.61
CA PRO A 160 7.83 -17.47 10.97
C PRO A 160 6.82 -18.08 11.94
N GLY A 161 5.75 -17.35 12.29
CA GLY A 161 4.69 -17.86 13.14
C GLY A 161 4.99 -17.91 14.66
N ALA A 162 6.10 -17.33 15.13
CA ALA A 162 6.58 -17.46 16.51
C ALA A 162 5.56 -17.12 17.62
N CYS A 163 4.65 -16.17 17.37
CA CYS A 163 3.57 -15.81 18.30
C CYS A 163 2.18 -16.26 17.81
N ARG A 164 2.12 -16.99 16.70
CA ARG A 164 0.85 -17.40 16.11
C ARG A 164 0.21 -18.51 16.96
N PRO A 165 -1.00 -18.32 17.51
CA PRO A 165 -1.67 -19.37 18.27
C PRO A 165 -2.10 -20.50 17.33
N ILE A 166 -2.17 -21.73 17.87
CA ILE A 166 -2.62 -22.92 17.11
C ILE A 166 -4.06 -22.72 16.61
N GLU A 167 -4.93 -22.25 17.49
CA GLU A 167 -6.34 -22.02 17.17
C GLU A 167 -6.67 -20.53 17.05
N ARG A 168 -7.71 -20.21 16.29
CA ARG A 168 -8.30 -18.87 16.29
C ARG A 168 -9.03 -18.67 17.61
N ALA A 169 -8.78 -17.55 18.25
CA ALA A 169 -9.49 -17.18 19.47
C ALA A 169 -10.18 -15.82 19.24
N GLU A 170 -11.50 -15.83 19.39
CA GLU A 170 -12.26 -14.59 19.53
C GLU A 170 -11.92 -13.96 20.89
N SER A 171 -11.76 -12.67 20.95
CA SER A 171 -11.58 -11.97 22.20
C SER A 171 -12.25 -10.59 22.18
N ASN A 172 -12.57 -10.06 23.35
CA ASN A 172 -13.21 -8.77 23.53
C ASN A 172 -12.26 -7.75 24.19
N ILE A 173 -11.03 -7.71 23.71
CA ILE A 173 -10.06 -6.70 24.15
C ILE A 173 -10.50 -5.35 23.58
N ALA A 174 -10.68 -4.34 24.46
CA ALA A 174 -11.19 -3.03 24.06
C ALA A 174 -10.17 -2.19 23.30
N GLU A 175 -8.88 -2.34 23.65
CA GLU A 175 -7.77 -1.53 23.13
C GLU A 175 -6.58 -2.41 22.74
N PRO A 176 -5.82 -2.06 21.70
CA PRO A 176 -4.69 -2.86 21.20
C PRO A 176 -3.55 -3.05 22.22
N GLY A 177 -3.41 -2.16 23.20
CA GLY A 177 -2.30 -2.19 24.16
C GLY A 177 -0.93 -2.03 23.50
N CYS A 178 0.12 -2.51 24.16
CA CYS A 178 1.52 -2.36 23.73
C CYS A 178 2.02 -3.55 22.91
N PHE A 179 1.20 -4.13 22.06
CA PHE A 179 1.54 -5.25 21.20
C PHE A 179 1.50 -4.86 19.72
N ASN A 180 2.31 -5.52 18.89
CA ASN A 180 2.01 -5.61 17.48
C ASN A 180 0.85 -6.59 17.30
N TRP A 181 -0.18 -6.22 16.56
CA TRP A 181 -1.26 -7.13 16.20
C TRP A 181 -1.07 -7.57 14.76
N ARG A 182 -1.03 -8.89 14.56
CA ARG A 182 -0.90 -9.47 13.24
C ARG A 182 -2.22 -10.06 12.77
N PHE A 183 -2.48 -9.87 11.49
CA PHE A 183 -3.54 -10.58 10.80
C PHE A 183 -3.06 -12.01 10.50
N ARG A 184 -3.88 -12.98 10.88
CA ARG A 184 -3.64 -14.39 10.62
C ARG A 184 -4.04 -14.73 9.20
N VAL A 185 -3.07 -15.02 8.33
CA VAL A 185 -3.35 -15.41 6.96
C VAL A 185 -3.87 -16.86 6.87
N PRO A 186 -4.70 -17.18 5.88
CA PRO A 186 -5.15 -18.56 5.60
C PRO A 186 -4.06 -19.28 4.80
N ASP A 187 -3.14 -19.98 5.46
CA ASP A 187 -2.01 -20.65 4.81
C ASP A 187 -2.47 -21.58 3.69
N GLY A 188 -1.78 -21.52 2.55
CA GLY A 188 -2.07 -22.29 1.35
C GLY A 188 -3.20 -21.75 0.48
N GLU A 189 -3.94 -20.74 0.93
CA GLU A 189 -4.98 -20.12 0.10
C GLU A 189 -4.38 -19.22 -0.97
N ALA A 190 -4.80 -19.42 -2.22
CA ALA A 190 -4.46 -18.53 -3.33
C ALA A 190 -5.36 -17.30 -3.32
N ILE A 191 -4.75 -16.14 -3.25
CA ILE A 191 -5.43 -14.84 -3.38
C ILE A 191 -5.24 -14.36 -4.81
N GLU A 192 -6.32 -14.41 -5.55
CA GLU A 192 -6.36 -14.06 -6.97
C GLU A 192 -7.15 -12.76 -7.18
N PHE A 193 -6.67 -11.90 -8.06
CA PHE A 193 -7.35 -10.69 -8.48
C PHE A 193 -6.92 -10.27 -9.88
N GLU A 194 -7.78 -9.53 -10.55
CA GLU A 194 -7.46 -8.91 -11.84
C GLU A 194 -6.93 -7.50 -11.62
N ASP A 195 -5.73 -7.23 -12.11
CA ASP A 195 -5.18 -5.89 -12.16
C ASP A 195 -5.44 -5.27 -13.53
N LEU A 196 -6.00 -4.07 -13.56
CA LEU A 196 -6.44 -3.41 -14.78
C LEU A 196 -5.30 -3.04 -15.76
N ASN A 197 -4.04 -3.08 -15.31
CA ASN A 197 -2.86 -2.80 -16.12
C ASN A 197 -1.96 -4.00 -16.33
N LEU A 198 -1.83 -4.85 -15.31
CA LEU A 198 -0.89 -5.97 -15.28
C LEU A 198 -1.57 -7.32 -15.49
N GLY A 199 -2.90 -7.36 -15.61
CA GLY A 199 -3.69 -8.59 -15.81
C GLY A 199 -3.80 -9.44 -14.55
N PRO A 200 -4.07 -10.75 -14.70
CA PRO A 200 -4.31 -11.64 -13.58
C PRO A 200 -3.11 -11.74 -12.64
N GLN A 201 -3.37 -11.61 -11.34
CA GLN A 201 -2.38 -11.71 -10.27
C GLN A 201 -2.76 -12.83 -9.32
N ARG A 202 -1.75 -13.53 -8.78
CA ARG A 202 -1.95 -14.65 -7.86
C ARG A 202 -0.84 -14.69 -6.82
N PHE A 203 -1.22 -14.70 -5.55
CA PHE A 203 -0.33 -14.84 -4.39
C PHE A 203 -0.84 -15.93 -3.46
N VAL A 204 0.05 -16.73 -2.91
CA VAL A 204 -0.31 -17.81 -1.96
C VAL A 204 0.00 -17.35 -0.54
N ALA A 205 -1.03 -17.27 0.30
CA ALA A 205 -0.88 -16.95 1.70
C ALA A 205 -0.04 -18.01 2.43
N GLY A 206 0.87 -17.58 3.29
CA GLY A 206 1.83 -18.46 3.96
C GLY A 206 3.10 -18.74 3.14
N ALA A 207 3.08 -18.58 1.81
CA ALA A 207 4.22 -18.78 0.93
C ALA A 207 4.79 -17.46 0.39
N ASP A 208 3.95 -16.67 -0.31
CA ASP A 208 4.38 -15.39 -0.89
C ASP A 208 4.36 -14.25 0.12
N PHE A 209 3.51 -14.34 1.13
CA PHE A 209 3.44 -13.44 2.28
C PHE A 209 2.88 -14.15 3.50
N GLY A 210 3.36 -13.79 4.70
CA GLY A 210 2.91 -14.37 5.97
C GLY A 210 1.96 -13.47 6.76
N ASP A 211 1.74 -13.82 8.03
CA ASP A 211 0.97 -12.99 8.95
C ASP A 211 1.58 -11.58 9.04
N PHE A 212 0.80 -10.58 8.71
CA PHE A 212 1.28 -9.20 8.60
C PHE A 212 0.71 -8.30 9.70
N VAL A 213 1.46 -7.27 10.05
CA VAL A 213 1.06 -6.32 11.09
C VAL A 213 -0.10 -5.47 10.61
N VAL A 214 -1.18 -5.38 11.41
CA VAL A 214 -2.32 -4.46 11.21
C VAL A 214 -2.33 -3.33 12.23
N TRP A 215 -1.74 -3.54 13.40
CA TRP A 215 -1.60 -2.52 14.43
C TRP A 215 -0.25 -2.63 15.10
N ARG A 216 0.45 -1.52 15.21
CA ARG A 216 1.80 -1.43 15.77
C ARG A 216 1.74 -1.23 17.28
N ARG A 217 2.75 -1.72 18.00
CA ARG A 217 2.88 -1.59 19.46
C ARG A 217 2.99 -0.14 19.96
N ASP A 218 3.31 0.80 19.09
CA ASP A 218 3.36 2.24 19.35
C ASP A 218 2.01 2.94 19.20
N GLY A 219 0.92 2.15 19.02
CA GLY A 219 -0.44 2.66 18.96
C GLY A 219 -0.89 3.11 17.57
N VAL A 220 -0.08 2.88 16.53
CA VAL A 220 -0.38 3.31 15.15
C VAL A 220 -0.89 2.13 14.32
N PRO A 221 -1.99 2.27 13.56
CA PRO A 221 -2.41 1.27 12.60
C PRO A 221 -1.37 1.10 11.50
N SER A 222 -1.28 -0.10 10.91
CA SER A 222 -0.40 -0.31 9.76
C SER A 222 -0.99 0.31 8.50
N TYR A 223 -0.12 0.53 7.50
CA TYR A 223 -0.51 0.94 6.16
C TYR A 223 -1.64 0.05 5.58
N GLN A 224 -1.52 -1.28 5.75
CA GLN A 224 -2.49 -2.22 5.19
C GLN A 224 -3.91 -1.99 5.75
N LEU A 225 -4.05 -1.83 7.06
CA LEU A 225 -5.35 -1.59 7.69
C LEU A 225 -5.89 -0.21 7.35
N ALA A 226 -5.06 0.83 7.43
CA ALA A 226 -5.48 2.20 7.20
C ALA A 226 -5.97 2.41 5.76
N CYS A 227 -5.24 1.89 4.75
CA CYS A 227 -5.68 1.98 3.36
C CYS A 227 -7.04 1.31 3.14
N VAL A 228 -7.24 0.08 3.63
CA VAL A 228 -8.52 -0.64 3.46
C VAL A 228 -9.68 0.13 4.09
N VAL A 229 -9.50 0.60 5.32
CA VAL A 229 -10.56 1.34 6.04
C VAL A 229 -10.88 2.66 5.33
N ASP A 230 -9.87 3.39 4.89
CA ASP A 230 -10.08 4.66 4.22
C ASP A 230 -10.64 4.50 2.82
N ASP A 231 -10.13 3.56 2.02
CA ASP A 231 -10.64 3.31 0.69
C ASP A 231 -12.12 2.88 0.74
N ALA A 232 -12.50 2.05 1.71
CA ALA A 232 -13.89 1.65 1.90
C ALA A 232 -14.76 2.81 2.42
N THR A 233 -14.35 3.53 3.47
CA THR A 233 -15.16 4.59 4.08
C THR A 233 -15.29 5.82 3.18
N MET A 234 -14.29 6.09 2.32
CA MET A 234 -14.33 7.15 1.31
C MET A 234 -14.92 6.66 -0.02
N GLN A 235 -15.40 5.40 -0.07
CA GLN A 235 -16.06 4.80 -1.23
C GLN A 235 -15.18 4.80 -2.50
N MET A 236 -13.89 4.48 -2.36
CA MET A 236 -13.01 4.36 -3.51
C MET A 236 -13.43 3.19 -4.39
N THR A 237 -13.56 3.43 -5.69
CA THR A 237 -13.91 2.42 -6.68
C THR A 237 -12.69 1.89 -7.40
N GLU A 238 -11.60 2.66 -7.42
CA GLU A 238 -10.34 2.26 -8.05
C GLU A 238 -9.14 2.81 -7.28
N VAL A 239 -8.13 1.96 -7.13
CA VAL A 239 -6.85 2.26 -6.49
C VAL A 239 -5.74 2.22 -7.52
N VAL A 240 -5.18 3.38 -7.86
CA VAL A 240 -3.99 3.51 -8.71
C VAL A 240 -2.75 3.70 -7.83
N ARG A 241 -1.71 2.86 -8.03
CA ARG A 241 -0.45 2.91 -7.26
C ARG A 241 0.69 2.19 -7.99
N GLY A 242 1.88 2.15 -7.43
CA GLY A 242 3.03 1.45 -8.01
C GLY A 242 2.91 -0.08 -7.90
N GLU A 243 3.49 -0.80 -8.86
CA GLU A 243 3.51 -2.28 -8.90
C GLU A 243 4.27 -2.94 -7.74
N ASP A 244 5.12 -2.18 -7.04
CA ASP A 244 5.76 -2.59 -5.79
C ASP A 244 4.77 -2.89 -4.67
N LEU A 245 3.50 -2.51 -4.83
CA LEU A 245 2.42 -2.77 -3.87
C LEU A 245 1.49 -3.92 -4.29
N LEU A 246 1.83 -4.71 -5.31
CA LEU A 246 1.03 -5.87 -5.74
C LEU A 246 0.77 -6.87 -4.61
N LYS A 247 1.81 -7.25 -3.89
CA LYS A 247 1.70 -8.14 -2.73
C LYS A 247 0.85 -7.54 -1.60
N SER A 248 0.93 -6.21 -1.42
CA SER A 248 0.05 -5.48 -0.49
C SER A 248 -1.42 -5.57 -0.89
N THR A 249 -1.73 -5.66 -2.20
CA THR A 249 -3.11 -5.90 -2.66
C THR A 249 -3.66 -7.22 -2.14
N ALA A 250 -2.90 -8.30 -2.22
CA ALA A 250 -3.32 -9.60 -1.70
C ALA A 250 -3.60 -9.55 -0.18
N ARG A 251 -2.75 -8.86 0.60
CA ARG A 251 -2.98 -8.64 2.05
C ARG A 251 -4.25 -7.82 2.31
N GLN A 252 -4.47 -6.77 1.52
CA GLN A 252 -5.63 -5.90 1.65
C GLN A 252 -6.93 -6.62 1.27
N ILE A 253 -6.92 -7.49 0.25
CA ILE A 253 -8.08 -8.34 -0.09
C ILE A 253 -8.50 -9.21 1.11
N LEU A 254 -7.56 -9.78 1.86
CA LEU A 254 -7.88 -10.52 3.06
C LEU A 254 -8.52 -9.65 4.15
N LEU A 255 -8.08 -8.39 4.28
CA LEU A 255 -8.72 -7.43 5.20
C LEU A 255 -10.11 -7.02 4.75
N TYR A 256 -10.33 -6.76 3.45
CA TYR A 256 -11.65 -6.49 2.89
C TYR A 256 -12.61 -7.63 3.20
N ARG A 257 -12.21 -8.87 2.96
CA ARG A 257 -13.01 -10.07 3.25
C ARG A 257 -13.33 -10.21 4.74
N ALA A 258 -12.33 -10.05 5.61
CA ALA A 258 -12.48 -10.20 7.06
C ALA A 258 -13.37 -9.10 7.68
N LEU A 259 -13.39 -7.90 7.08
CA LEU A 259 -14.22 -6.77 7.49
C LEU A 259 -15.58 -6.75 6.78
N SER A 260 -15.85 -7.69 5.86
CA SER A 260 -17.06 -7.71 5.02
C SER A 260 -17.26 -6.41 4.23
N LEU A 261 -16.16 -5.91 3.65
CA LEU A 261 -16.12 -4.70 2.81
C LEU A 261 -15.93 -5.10 1.35
N GLU A 262 -16.50 -4.31 0.43
CA GLU A 262 -16.27 -4.49 -1.00
C GLU A 262 -14.92 -3.87 -1.41
N PRO A 263 -14.05 -4.64 -2.08
CA PRO A 263 -12.77 -4.14 -2.54
C PRO A 263 -12.94 -3.26 -3.78
N PRO A 264 -12.09 -2.23 -3.96
CA PRO A 264 -12.01 -1.46 -5.22
C PRO A 264 -11.37 -2.29 -6.34
N ALA A 265 -11.42 -1.79 -7.56
CA ALA A 265 -10.55 -2.24 -8.63
C ALA A 265 -9.12 -1.73 -8.41
N TRP A 266 -8.12 -2.43 -8.95
CA TRP A 266 -6.71 -2.02 -8.85
C TRP A 266 -6.08 -1.79 -10.21
N PHE A 267 -5.25 -0.76 -10.27
CA PHE A 267 -4.43 -0.41 -11.41
C PHE A 267 -3.00 -0.13 -10.92
N HIS A 268 -2.09 -1.08 -11.13
CA HIS A 268 -0.69 -0.90 -10.73
C HIS A 268 0.13 -0.35 -11.88
N CYS A 269 0.73 0.83 -11.66
CA CYS A 269 1.66 1.46 -12.60
C CYS A 269 3.01 0.77 -12.52
N ARG A 270 3.65 0.52 -13.65
CA ARG A 270 5.04 0.06 -13.69
C ARG A 270 5.95 1.09 -13.04
N LEU A 271 6.99 0.61 -12.36
CA LEU A 271 7.97 1.49 -11.72
C LEU A 271 8.81 2.21 -12.78
N VAL A 272 9.16 3.45 -12.46
CA VAL A 272 10.07 4.22 -13.31
C VAL A 272 11.50 3.71 -13.08
N ALA A 273 12.11 3.19 -14.13
CA ALA A 273 13.49 2.75 -14.15
C ALA A 273 14.40 3.77 -14.85
N ASP A 274 15.69 3.74 -14.54
CA ASP A 274 16.71 4.45 -15.29
C ASP A 274 17.02 3.73 -16.63
N HIS A 275 17.92 4.30 -17.42
CA HIS A 275 18.35 3.73 -18.71
C HIS A 275 19.04 2.34 -18.58
N ASN A 276 19.46 1.93 -17.38
CA ASN A 276 20.03 0.62 -17.08
C ASN A 276 18.97 -0.36 -16.53
N GLY A 277 17.69 0.00 -16.56
CA GLY A 277 16.60 -0.82 -15.98
C GLY A 277 16.58 -0.83 -14.45
N ARG A 278 17.39 -0.02 -13.79
CA ARG A 278 17.38 0.07 -12.32
C ARG A 278 16.31 1.06 -11.86
N ARG A 279 15.55 0.67 -10.84
CA ARG A 279 14.56 1.54 -10.22
C ARG A 279 15.21 2.86 -9.79
N LEU A 280 14.56 3.98 -10.12
CA LEU A 280 14.90 5.28 -9.56
C LEU A 280 14.57 5.28 -8.07
N ALA A 281 15.58 4.95 -7.24
CA ALA A 281 15.41 4.83 -5.80
C ALA A 281 15.25 6.21 -5.14
N LYS A 282 14.56 6.24 -3.99
CA LYS A 282 14.34 7.42 -3.13
C LYS A 282 15.63 8.15 -2.65
N ARG A 283 16.82 7.66 -2.99
CA ARG A 283 18.10 8.13 -2.46
C ARG A 283 18.63 9.42 -3.11
N HIS A 284 17.94 9.94 -4.13
CA HIS A 284 18.39 11.14 -4.84
C HIS A 284 17.36 12.27 -4.69
N ASP A 285 17.54 13.15 -3.70
CA ASP A 285 16.83 14.43 -3.59
C ASP A 285 16.90 15.25 -4.90
N ALA A 286 17.90 14.95 -5.72
CA ALA A 286 18.10 15.51 -7.05
C ALA A 286 16.91 15.28 -8.02
N LEU A 287 16.15 14.19 -7.85
CA LEU A 287 14.95 13.86 -8.65
C LEU A 287 13.65 14.25 -7.97
N SER A 288 13.69 15.05 -6.90
CA SER A 288 12.46 15.57 -6.31
C SER A 288 11.79 16.57 -7.26
N LEU A 289 10.46 16.57 -7.28
CA LEU A 289 9.68 17.51 -8.11
C LEU A 289 10.04 18.96 -7.83
N ARG A 290 10.26 19.28 -6.56
CA ARG A 290 10.72 20.62 -6.14
C ARG A 290 12.05 20.98 -6.79
N THR A 291 13.05 20.09 -6.75
CA THR A 291 14.37 20.34 -7.34
C THR A 291 14.28 20.47 -8.85
N LEU A 292 13.54 19.60 -9.52
CA LEU A 292 13.37 19.66 -10.98
C LEU A 292 12.67 20.94 -11.41
N ARG A 293 11.64 21.36 -10.69
CA ARG A 293 10.97 22.64 -10.94
C ARG A 293 11.90 23.84 -10.77
N LEU A 294 12.74 23.86 -9.74
CA LEU A 294 13.73 24.91 -9.52
C LEU A 294 14.82 24.94 -10.61
N ARG A 295 15.10 23.82 -11.24
CA ARG A 295 16.00 23.70 -12.40
C ARG A 295 15.32 24.07 -13.73
N GLY A 296 14.05 24.44 -13.73
CA GLY A 296 13.31 24.89 -14.91
C GLY A 296 12.67 23.79 -15.74
N PHE A 297 12.59 22.55 -15.24
CA PHE A 297 11.83 21.48 -15.92
C PHE A 297 10.35 21.81 -15.96
N THR A 298 9.70 21.48 -17.09
CA THR A 298 8.27 21.64 -17.23
C THR A 298 7.52 20.37 -16.77
N PRO A 299 6.22 20.48 -16.44
CA PRO A 299 5.38 19.32 -16.14
C PRO A 299 5.42 18.23 -17.23
N GLU A 300 5.37 18.63 -18.51
CA GLU A 300 5.41 17.73 -19.66
C GLU A 300 6.71 16.93 -19.70
N GLN A 301 7.86 17.58 -19.45
CA GLN A 301 9.17 16.91 -19.41
C GLN A 301 9.23 15.87 -18.29
N ILE A 302 8.64 16.15 -17.14
CA ILE A 302 8.62 15.21 -15.99
C ILE A 302 7.69 14.03 -16.24
N LEU A 303 6.51 14.30 -16.79
CA LEU A 303 5.48 13.29 -16.98
C LEU A 303 5.78 12.37 -18.16
N PHE A 304 6.27 12.93 -19.26
CA PHE A 304 6.37 12.24 -20.55
C PHE A 304 7.78 12.23 -21.14
N GLY A 305 8.70 13.05 -20.62
CA GLY A 305 10.05 13.15 -21.11
C GLY A 305 10.98 12.03 -20.61
N GLU A 306 12.12 11.90 -21.28
CA GLU A 306 13.24 11.15 -20.74
C GLU A 306 13.87 11.94 -19.60
N LEU A 307 14.17 11.27 -18.51
CA LEU A 307 14.81 11.89 -17.36
C LEU A 307 16.30 12.08 -17.66
N PRO A 308 16.90 13.21 -17.24
CA PRO A 308 18.33 13.42 -17.42
C PRO A 308 19.13 12.33 -16.69
N VAL A 309 20.13 11.80 -17.39
CA VAL A 309 20.99 10.70 -16.92
C VAL A 309 21.89 11.14 -15.77
N GLU A 310 22.14 12.45 -15.65
CA GLU A 310 22.99 13.08 -14.62
C GLU A 310 22.17 14.14 -13.87
N VAL A 311 21.71 13.77 -12.67
CA VAL A 311 21.16 14.74 -11.72
C VAL A 311 21.78 14.53 -10.35
#